data_66b446bbcd7874562d51862114f3baf2
#
_entry.id   66b446bbcd7874562d51862114f3baf2
#
_cell.length_a   1.000
_cell.length_b   1.000
_cell.length_c   1.000
_cell.angle_alpha   90.00
_cell.angle_beta   90.00
_cell.angle_gamma   90.00
#
_symmetry.space_group_name_H-M   'P 1'
#
loop_
_entity.id
_entity.type
_entity.pdbx_description
1 polymer ?
#
loop_
_entity_poly.entity_id
_entity_poly.type
_entity_poly.pdbx_seq_one_letter_code
_entity_poly.pdbx_strand_id
1 'polypeptide(L)'
;MKKIILTVFAASSLLLYSTQAFALINFSAGIPLSHTITGKSADGTTNVPDGTSGFFIQAGLPLLPGIGIDNYKTKLKQGNCVGCWNVPIDLATTMYNLYYLLPIPIINLTLGAGIGTTEYQCTICGEIFDKGSASQWYASIGMPIIPLFDLHLSYRSVAAKNIKWKDGRGKEDNSGSVIGVGVMFSF
;
A
#
# COMPACT_ATOMS: atom_id res chain seq x y z
N MET A 1 35.56 -18.92 22.52
CA MET A 1 34.28 -18.26 22.65
C MET A 1 33.77 -17.64 21.34
N LYS A 2 34.53 -16.80 20.60
CA LYS A 2 34.07 -16.19 19.32
C LYS A 2 33.63 -17.21 18.27
N LYS A 3 34.33 -18.36 18.12
CA LYS A 3 33.97 -19.41 17.16
C LYS A 3 32.64 -20.10 17.48
N ILE A 4 32.35 -20.32 18.78
CA ILE A 4 31.11 -20.95 19.25
C ILE A 4 29.91 -20.02 18.97
N ILE A 5 30.05 -18.73 19.22
CA ILE A 5 29.00 -17.72 18.94
C ILE A 5 28.70 -17.68 17.43
N LEU A 6 29.74 -17.70 16.59
CA LEU A 6 29.56 -17.70 15.13
C LEU A 6 28.87 -18.97 14.62
N THR A 7 29.21 -20.13 15.21
CA THR A 7 28.60 -21.43 14.84
C THR A 7 27.13 -21.49 15.30
N VAL A 8 26.82 -20.98 16.51
CA VAL A 8 25.42 -20.90 16.99
C VAL A 8 24.62 -19.93 16.14
N PHE A 9 25.18 -18.79 15.75
CA PHE A 9 24.51 -17.83 14.89
C PHE A 9 24.27 -18.38 13.47
N ALA A 10 25.25 -19.10 12.90
CA ALA A 10 25.11 -19.76 11.60
C ALA A 10 24.09 -20.93 11.65
N ALA A 11 24.06 -21.71 12.73
CA ALA A 11 23.10 -22.80 12.89
C ALA A 11 21.67 -22.27 13.13
N SER A 12 21.51 -21.21 13.89
CA SER A 12 20.19 -20.58 14.09
C SER A 12 19.66 -19.91 12.82
N SER A 13 20.53 -19.30 12.01
CA SER A 13 20.13 -18.77 10.71
C SER A 13 19.69 -19.89 9.76
N LEU A 14 20.40 -21.01 9.69
CA LEU A 14 20.02 -22.17 8.87
C LEU A 14 18.66 -22.78 9.29
N LEU A 15 18.35 -22.81 10.59
CA LEU A 15 17.06 -23.31 11.09
C LEU A 15 15.91 -22.35 10.73
N LEU A 16 16.14 -21.05 10.71
CA LEU A 16 15.15 -20.04 10.25
C LEU A 16 14.86 -20.17 8.74
N TYR A 17 15.85 -20.60 7.94
CA TYR A 17 15.65 -20.86 6.51
C TYR A 17 14.78 -22.08 6.23
N SER A 18 14.85 -23.11 7.07
CA SER A 18 14.14 -24.36 6.82
C SER A 18 12.61 -24.21 6.96
N THR A 19 12.13 -23.25 7.72
CA THR A 19 10.68 -23.06 7.94
C THR A 19 9.96 -22.41 6.76
N GLN A 20 10.64 -21.54 6.01
CA GLN A 20 10.04 -20.90 4.83
C GLN A 20 9.97 -21.83 3.61
N ALA A 21 10.86 -22.83 3.53
CA ALA A 21 10.88 -23.82 2.44
C ALA A 21 9.66 -24.77 2.47
N PHE A 22 8.93 -24.85 3.58
CA PHE A 22 7.76 -25.71 3.77
C PHE A 22 6.43 -24.94 3.83
N ALA A 23 6.45 -23.60 3.74
CA ALA A 23 5.21 -22.84 3.70
C ALA A 23 4.44 -23.16 2.42
N LEU A 24 3.21 -23.64 2.58
CA LEU A 24 2.30 -23.92 1.46
C LEU A 24 1.53 -22.69 1.04
N ILE A 25 1.28 -21.77 1.97
CA ILE A 25 0.48 -20.55 1.75
C ILE A 25 1.12 -19.41 2.54
N ASN A 26 1.18 -18.24 1.93
CA ASN A 26 1.45 -16.99 2.64
C ASN A 26 0.21 -16.11 2.64
N PHE A 27 -0.04 -15.45 3.75
CA PHE A 27 -1.11 -14.48 3.94
C PHE A 27 -0.56 -13.24 4.64
N SER A 28 -0.82 -12.07 4.09
CA SER A 28 -0.38 -10.80 4.67
C SER A 28 -1.54 -9.86 4.88
N ALA A 29 -1.52 -9.16 6.01
CA ALA A 29 -2.44 -8.08 6.32
C ALA A 29 -1.66 -6.85 6.81
N GLY A 30 -2.08 -5.67 6.43
CA GLY A 30 -1.41 -4.42 6.82
C GLY A 30 -2.34 -3.23 6.78
N ILE A 31 -1.83 -2.11 7.28
CA ILE A 31 -2.53 -0.83 7.32
C ILE A 31 -1.65 0.28 6.73
N PRO A 32 -2.25 1.28 6.07
CA PRO A 32 -1.54 2.49 5.68
C PRO A 32 -1.20 3.34 6.92
N LEU A 33 0.00 3.85 6.99
CA LEU A 33 0.45 4.78 8.03
C LEU A 33 0.39 6.23 7.56
N SER A 34 0.76 6.46 6.30
CA SER A 34 0.77 7.80 5.71
C SER A 34 0.52 7.73 4.22
N HIS A 35 -0.08 8.79 3.69
CA HIS A 35 -0.21 9.04 2.26
C HIS A 35 0.35 10.43 1.96
N THR A 36 1.25 10.52 1.00
CA THR A 36 1.77 11.79 0.48
C THR A 36 1.27 11.96 -0.95
N ILE A 37 0.53 13.03 -1.22
CA ILE A 37 0.04 13.37 -2.55
C ILE A 37 1.04 14.37 -3.18
N THR A 38 1.46 14.11 -4.40
CA THR A 38 2.38 14.95 -5.18
C THR A 38 1.77 15.44 -6.48
N GLY A 39 0.67 14.85 -6.89
CA GLY A 39 -0.12 15.27 -8.05
C GLY A 39 -0.74 16.64 -7.84
N LYS A 40 -1.20 17.26 -8.92
CA LYS A 40 -1.80 18.59 -8.92
C LYS A 40 -3.25 18.53 -9.36
N SER A 41 -4.08 19.28 -8.66
CA SER A 41 -5.46 19.57 -9.06
C SER A 41 -5.52 20.40 -10.35
N ALA A 42 -6.69 20.48 -10.96
CA ALA A 42 -6.90 21.25 -12.19
C ALA A 42 -6.53 22.75 -12.05
N ASP A 43 -6.59 23.30 -10.85
CA ASP A 43 -6.18 24.65 -10.49
C ASP A 43 -4.68 24.82 -10.22
N GLY A 44 -3.90 23.72 -10.33
CA GLY A 44 -2.46 23.69 -10.07
C GLY A 44 -2.07 23.51 -8.60
N THR A 45 -3.02 23.41 -7.68
CA THR A 45 -2.76 23.13 -6.26
C THR A 45 -2.52 21.64 -6.01
N THR A 46 -1.94 21.30 -4.88
CA THR A 46 -1.76 19.92 -4.43
C THR A 46 -2.65 19.67 -3.22
N ASN A 47 -3.41 18.58 -3.26
CA ASN A 47 -4.21 18.16 -2.13
C ASN A 47 -3.32 17.73 -0.95
N VAL A 48 -3.63 18.20 0.24
CA VAL A 48 -2.86 17.93 1.45
C VAL A 48 -3.57 16.84 2.27
N PRO A 49 -2.94 15.67 2.45
CA PRO A 49 -3.48 14.62 3.30
C PRO A 49 -3.55 15.02 4.78
N ASP A 50 -4.61 14.58 5.48
CA ASP A 50 -4.83 14.76 6.91
C ASP A 50 -5.18 13.45 7.61
N GLY A 51 -4.39 12.43 7.31
CA GLY A 51 -4.55 11.09 7.84
C GLY A 51 -5.05 10.09 6.80
N THR A 52 -4.65 8.85 6.99
CA THR A 52 -5.00 7.73 6.10
C THR A 52 -5.45 6.54 6.94
N SER A 53 -6.47 5.84 6.50
CA SER A 53 -7.01 4.65 7.15
C SER A 53 -7.42 3.61 6.11
N GLY A 54 -7.42 2.34 6.48
CA GLY A 54 -7.78 1.26 5.58
C GLY A 54 -6.96 0.01 5.84
N PHE A 55 -6.84 -0.84 4.81
CA PHE A 55 -6.14 -2.11 4.93
C PHE A 55 -5.49 -2.53 3.61
N PHE A 56 -4.50 -3.41 3.73
CA PHE A 56 -3.86 -4.16 2.66
C PHE A 56 -3.97 -5.65 3.00
N ILE A 57 -4.46 -6.46 2.09
CA ILE A 57 -4.56 -7.91 2.26
C ILE A 57 -3.95 -8.58 1.04
N GLN A 58 -3.14 -9.62 1.28
CA GLN A 58 -2.46 -10.37 0.23
C GLN A 58 -2.48 -11.85 0.57
N ALA A 59 -2.62 -12.69 -0.44
CA ALA A 59 -2.53 -14.13 -0.31
C ALA A 59 -1.80 -14.72 -1.53
N GLY A 60 -0.95 -15.71 -1.29
CA GLY A 60 -0.18 -16.35 -2.35
C GLY A 60 0.39 -17.68 -1.95
N LEU A 61 0.97 -18.34 -2.94
CA LEU A 61 1.74 -19.55 -2.76
C LEU A 61 3.22 -19.20 -2.90
N PRO A 62 4.09 -19.84 -2.15
CA PRO A 62 5.54 -19.67 -2.32
C PRO A 62 5.97 -19.92 -3.75
N LEU A 63 6.89 -19.11 -4.26
CA LEU A 63 7.45 -19.19 -5.61
C LEU A 63 6.44 -18.90 -6.76
N LEU A 64 5.18 -18.62 -6.47
CA LEU A 64 4.18 -18.23 -7.45
C LEU A 64 3.73 -16.77 -7.22
N PRO A 65 3.25 -16.10 -8.26
CA PRO A 65 2.61 -14.81 -8.07
C PRO A 65 1.39 -14.92 -7.15
N GLY A 66 1.31 -14.03 -6.18
CA GLY A 66 0.15 -13.89 -5.29
C GLY A 66 -0.74 -12.74 -5.70
N ILE A 67 -1.92 -12.70 -5.12
CA ILE A 67 -2.93 -11.66 -5.33
C ILE A 67 -3.15 -10.86 -4.07
N GLY A 68 -3.56 -9.60 -4.23
CA GLY A 68 -3.88 -8.73 -3.10
C GLY A 68 -4.92 -7.68 -3.43
N ILE A 69 -5.46 -7.11 -2.38
CA ILE A 69 -6.35 -5.97 -2.42
C ILE A 69 -5.89 -4.93 -1.40
N ASP A 70 -5.79 -3.68 -1.85
CA ASP A 70 -5.61 -2.53 -0.98
C ASP A 70 -6.89 -1.70 -1.03
N ASN A 71 -7.41 -1.34 0.13
CA ASN A 71 -8.56 -0.46 0.26
C ASN A 71 -8.27 0.54 1.37
N TYR A 72 -8.14 1.82 1.02
CA TYR A 72 -7.85 2.87 1.97
C TYR A 72 -8.49 4.19 1.60
N LYS A 73 -8.69 5.03 2.62
CA LYS A 73 -9.22 6.38 2.52
C LYS A 73 -8.22 7.36 3.10
N THR A 74 -8.01 8.44 2.40
CA THR A 74 -7.18 9.56 2.83
C THR A 74 -8.05 10.79 3.03
N LYS A 75 -8.12 11.28 4.26
CA LYS A 75 -8.74 12.56 4.54
C LYS A 75 -7.92 13.68 3.94
N LEU A 76 -8.56 14.63 3.30
CA LEU A 76 -7.90 15.78 2.71
C LEU A 76 -8.15 17.00 3.59
N LYS A 77 -7.08 17.78 3.85
CA LYS A 77 -7.21 19.12 4.44
C LYS A 77 -7.94 20.00 3.46
N GLN A 78 -8.94 20.69 3.95
CA GLN A 78 -9.60 21.71 3.14
C GLN A 78 -8.60 22.83 2.86
N GLY A 79 -8.37 23.10 1.57
CA GLY A 79 -7.69 24.31 1.14
C GLY A 79 -8.55 25.54 1.51
N ASN A 80 -7.91 26.71 1.62
CA ASN A 80 -8.58 28.00 1.79
C ASN A 80 -9.35 28.37 0.51
N CYS A 81 -10.39 27.65 0.20
CA CYS A 81 -11.29 27.94 -0.91
C CYS A 81 -12.37 28.91 -0.39
N VAL A 82 -12.34 30.15 -0.89
CA VAL A 82 -13.37 31.12 -0.60
C VAL A 82 -14.69 30.63 -1.20
N GLY A 83 -15.65 30.28 -0.33
CA GLY A 83 -16.95 29.72 -0.73
C GLY A 83 -17.05 28.19 -0.73
N CYS A 84 -16.00 27.45 -0.38
CA CYS A 84 -16.10 26.02 -0.14
C CYS A 84 -16.77 25.78 1.22
N TRP A 85 -17.83 25.00 1.19
CA TRP A 85 -18.50 24.53 2.40
C TRP A 85 -17.53 23.65 3.17
N ASN A 86 -17.56 23.73 4.48
CA ASN A 86 -16.68 22.97 5.41
C ASN A 86 -17.04 21.47 5.41
N VAL A 87 -16.98 20.83 4.25
CA VAL A 87 -17.35 19.42 4.04
C VAL A 87 -16.08 18.58 4.02
N PRO A 88 -15.95 17.61 4.93
CA PRO A 88 -14.81 16.69 4.89
C PRO A 88 -14.80 15.91 3.57
N ILE A 89 -13.67 15.91 2.89
CA ILE A 89 -13.46 15.20 1.64
C ILE A 89 -12.49 14.06 1.90
N ASP A 90 -12.90 12.85 1.60
CA ASP A 90 -12.06 11.67 1.63
C ASP A 90 -11.69 11.26 0.20
N LEU A 91 -10.44 10.88 0.00
CA LEU A 91 -9.97 10.23 -1.22
C LEU A 91 -9.94 8.72 -0.98
N ALA A 92 -10.91 8.00 -1.52
CA ALA A 92 -11.00 6.55 -1.40
C ALA A 92 -10.30 5.87 -2.58
N THR A 93 -9.42 4.93 -2.27
CA THR A 93 -8.64 4.18 -3.25
C THR A 93 -8.81 2.68 -3.03
N THR A 94 -9.12 1.97 -4.11
CA THR A 94 -9.18 0.50 -4.12
C THR A 94 -8.28 -0.02 -5.22
N MET A 95 -7.36 -0.93 -4.89
CA MET A 95 -6.39 -1.52 -5.82
C MET A 95 -6.46 -3.04 -5.76
N TYR A 96 -6.36 -3.68 -6.92
CA TYR A 96 -6.17 -5.11 -7.08
C TYR A 96 -4.75 -5.36 -7.54
N ASN A 97 -4.02 -6.18 -6.81
CA ASN A 97 -2.59 -6.34 -6.95
C ASN A 97 -2.20 -7.76 -7.36
N LEU A 98 -1.16 -7.84 -8.17
CA LEU A 98 -0.34 -9.03 -8.31
C LEU A 98 1.00 -8.76 -7.62
N TYR A 99 1.52 -9.74 -6.90
CA TYR A 99 2.81 -9.60 -6.24
C TYR A 99 3.66 -10.87 -6.37
N TYR A 100 4.94 -10.71 -6.14
CA TYR A 100 5.89 -11.78 -6.05
C TYR A 100 6.71 -11.63 -4.76
N LEU A 101 6.75 -12.71 -3.98
CA LEU A 101 7.56 -12.78 -2.77
C LEU A 101 8.93 -13.38 -3.13
N LEU A 102 9.97 -12.59 -2.92
CA LEU A 102 11.37 -12.99 -3.08
C LEU A 102 11.90 -13.43 -1.71
N PRO A 103 12.11 -14.71 -1.48
CA PRO A 103 12.70 -15.20 -0.24
C PRO A 103 14.21 -14.91 -0.25
N ILE A 104 14.59 -13.75 0.28
CA ILE A 104 15.99 -13.39 0.45
C ILE A 104 16.41 -13.84 1.85
N PRO A 105 17.60 -14.43 2.01
CA PRO A 105 18.13 -14.78 3.32
C PRO A 105 18.02 -13.59 4.31
N ILE A 106 17.42 -13.83 5.50
CA ILE A 106 17.25 -12.84 6.59
C ILE A 106 16.10 -11.84 6.38
N ILE A 107 15.69 -11.54 5.14
CA ILE A 107 14.60 -10.62 4.85
C ILE A 107 13.69 -11.18 3.77
N ASN A 108 12.41 -10.88 3.83
CA ASN A 108 11.46 -11.14 2.75
C ASN A 108 11.24 -9.86 1.95
N LEU A 109 11.47 -9.90 0.66
CA LEU A 109 11.18 -8.80 -0.24
C LEU A 109 9.94 -9.13 -1.07
N THR A 110 8.89 -8.34 -0.93
CA THR A 110 7.70 -8.43 -1.78
C THR A 110 7.72 -7.28 -2.79
N LEU A 111 7.58 -7.62 -4.06
CA LEU A 111 7.40 -6.65 -5.13
C LEU A 111 6.03 -6.87 -5.77
N GLY A 112 5.29 -5.80 -6.02
CA GLY A 112 3.97 -5.92 -6.61
C GLY A 112 3.58 -4.73 -7.47
N ALA A 113 2.57 -4.98 -8.29
CA ALA A 113 1.91 -3.97 -9.10
C ALA A 113 0.40 -4.19 -9.09
N GLY A 114 -0.35 -3.11 -9.23
CA GLY A 114 -1.80 -3.19 -9.19
C GLY A 114 -2.48 -2.12 -10.04
N ILE A 115 -3.75 -2.39 -10.30
CA ILE A 115 -4.67 -1.49 -10.96
C ILE A 115 -5.94 -1.35 -10.13
N GLY A 116 -6.60 -0.22 -10.24
CA GLY A 116 -7.80 0.01 -9.46
C GLY A 116 -8.45 1.35 -9.75
N THR A 117 -9.11 1.88 -8.74
CA THR A 117 -9.86 3.13 -8.85
C THR A 117 -9.62 4.03 -7.64
N THR A 118 -9.72 5.32 -7.89
CA THR A 118 -9.70 6.36 -6.87
C THR A 118 -10.89 7.29 -7.09
N GLU A 119 -11.55 7.70 -6.00
CA GLU A 119 -12.71 8.59 -6.05
C GLU A 119 -12.73 9.53 -4.84
N TYR A 120 -13.29 10.72 -5.03
CA TYR A 120 -13.63 11.60 -3.93
C TYR A 120 -14.94 11.18 -3.27
N GLN A 121 -14.96 11.08 -1.95
CA GLN A 121 -16.13 10.78 -1.15
C GLN A 121 -16.48 11.98 -0.27
N CYS A 122 -17.60 12.60 -0.56
CA CYS A 122 -18.29 13.60 0.23
C CYS A 122 -19.78 13.60 -0.19
N THR A 123 -20.62 14.39 0.48
CA THR A 123 -22.08 14.41 0.24
C THR A 123 -22.45 14.69 -1.22
N ILE A 124 -21.66 15.52 -1.92
CA ILE A 124 -21.94 15.98 -3.30
C ILE A 124 -20.84 15.55 -4.28
N CYS A 125 -19.76 14.90 -3.83
CA CYS A 125 -18.60 14.58 -4.69
C CYS A 125 -18.99 13.70 -5.89
N GLY A 126 -19.93 12.77 -5.70
CA GLY A 126 -20.42 11.91 -6.77
C GLY A 126 -21.19 12.64 -7.88
N GLU A 127 -21.69 13.84 -7.62
CA GLU A 127 -22.32 14.70 -8.63
C GLU A 127 -21.29 15.56 -9.39
N ILE A 128 -20.15 15.83 -8.77
CA ILE A 128 -19.12 16.74 -9.29
C ILE A 128 -18.00 15.99 -10.00
N PHE A 129 -17.60 14.82 -9.47
CA PHE A 129 -16.44 14.08 -9.96
C PHE A 129 -16.83 12.70 -10.46
N ASP A 130 -16.16 12.25 -11.51
CA ASP A 130 -16.17 10.86 -11.93
C ASP A 130 -15.12 10.06 -11.14
N LYS A 131 -15.37 8.76 -11.01
CA LYS A 131 -14.37 7.83 -10.49
C LYS A 131 -13.18 7.75 -11.46
N GLY A 132 -11.97 7.93 -10.95
CA GLY A 132 -10.73 7.83 -11.71
C GLY A 132 -10.12 6.44 -11.70
N SER A 133 -9.40 6.08 -12.76
CA SER A 133 -8.53 4.91 -12.77
C SER A 133 -7.24 5.20 -12.01
N ALA A 134 -6.73 4.20 -11.33
CA ALA A 134 -5.46 4.28 -10.62
C ALA A 134 -4.61 3.04 -10.90
N SER A 135 -3.31 3.20 -10.79
CA SER A 135 -2.33 2.11 -10.84
C SER A 135 -1.28 2.31 -9.78
N GLN A 136 -0.66 1.23 -9.34
CA GLN A 136 0.42 1.30 -8.37
C GLN A 136 1.49 0.26 -8.64
N TRP A 137 2.69 0.54 -8.15
CA TRP A 137 3.70 -0.46 -7.86
C TRP A 137 4.11 -0.31 -6.40
N TYR A 138 4.58 -1.39 -5.80
CA TYR A 138 5.02 -1.36 -4.41
C TYR A 138 6.14 -2.35 -4.14
N ALA A 139 6.89 -2.02 -3.10
CA ALA A 139 7.86 -2.88 -2.48
C ALA A 139 7.56 -2.99 -0.99
N SER A 140 7.73 -4.17 -0.42
CA SER A 140 7.61 -4.40 1.01
C SER A 140 8.78 -5.25 1.49
N ILE A 141 9.39 -4.81 2.59
CA ILE A 141 10.48 -5.52 3.24
C ILE A 141 9.94 -6.12 4.53
N GLY A 142 10.04 -7.43 4.64
CA GLY A 142 9.65 -8.18 5.82
C GLY A 142 10.86 -8.67 6.61
N MET A 143 10.76 -8.60 7.93
CA MET A 143 11.73 -9.21 8.85
C MET A 143 11.04 -10.31 9.63
N PRO A 144 11.55 -11.54 9.59
CA PRO A 144 11.04 -12.63 10.42
C PRO A 144 11.34 -12.33 11.89
N ILE A 145 10.29 -12.20 12.69
CA ILE A 145 10.40 -11.97 14.14
C ILE A 145 10.39 -13.30 14.88
N ILE A 146 9.50 -14.17 14.47
CA ILE A 146 9.38 -15.56 14.96
C ILE A 146 9.09 -16.47 13.76
N PRO A 147 9.32 -17.78 13.87
CA PRO A 147 8.92 -18.72 12.83
C PRO A 147 7.45 -18.51 12.44
N LEU A 148 7.15 -18.47 11.14
CA LEU A 148 5.84 -18.28 10.54
C LEU A 148 5.26 -16.86 10.60
N PHE A 149 5.98 -15.89 11.18
CA PHE A 149 5.47 -14.53 11.36
C PHE A 149 6.52 -13.47 11.01
N ASP A 150 6.23 -12.64 10.03
CA ASP A 150 7.08 -11.54 9.57
C ASP A 150 6.39 -10.19 9.79
N LEU A 151 7.16 -9.20 10.22
CA LEU A 151 6.73 -7.80 10.22
C LEU A 151 7.17 -7.13 8.93
N HIS A 152 6.25 -6.47 8.24
CA HIS A 152 6.50 -5.84 6.95
C HIS A 152 6.37 -4.32 7.01
N LEU A 153 7.34 -3.64 6.39
CA LEU A 153 7.23 -2.23 6.03
C LEU A 153 7.07 -2.13 4.51
N SER A 154 6.07 -1.40 4.04
CA SER A 154 5.77 -1.28 2.63
C SER A 154 5.77 0.17 2.15
N TYR A 155 6.27 0.38 0.94
CA TYR A 155 6.19 1.62 0.18
C TYR A 155 5.41 1.35 -1.10
N ARG A 156 4.37 2.14 -1.35
CA ARG A 156 3.52 2.09 -2.55
C ARG A 156 3.61 3.41 -3.30
N SER A 157 3.92 3.36 -4.58
CA SER A 157 3.83 4.51 -5.49
C SER A 157 2.53 4.39 -6.27
N VAL A 158 1.66 5.36 -6.12
CA VAL A 158 0.29 5.37 -6.67
C VAL A 158 0.19 6.45 -7.74
N ALA A 159 -0.27 6.07 -8.92
CA ALA A 159 -0.63 6.99 -9.99
C ALA A 159 -2.16 7.05 -10.11
N ALA A 160 -2.76 8.20 -9.75
CA ALA A 160 -4.20 8.45 -9.74
C ALA A 160 -4.51 9.76 -10.48
N LYS A 161 -4.38 9.74 -11.83
CA LYS A 161 -4.36 10.95 -12.68
C LYS A 161 -5.68 11.28 -13.37
N ASN A 162 -6.71 10.48 -13.19
CA ASN A 162 -7.87 10.52 -14.11
C ASN A 162 -9.21 10.76 -13.40
N ILE A 163 -9.24 11.41 -12.25
CA ILE A 163 -10.50 11.86 -11.66
C ILE A 163 -10.96 13.08 -12.46
N LYS A 164 -12.03 12.94 -13.22
CA LYS A 164 -12.53 14.02 -14.09
C LYS A 164 -13.61 14.82 -13.38
N TRP A 165 -13.65 16.11 -13.65
CA TRP A 165 -14.79 16.96 -13.36
C TRP A 165 -15.90 16.67 -14.39
N LYS A 166 -17.12 16.43 -13.92
CA LYS A 166 -18.28 16.15 -14.80
C LYS A 166 -18.68 17.35 -15.66
N ASP A 167 -18.37 18.55 -15.22
CA ASP A 167 -18.59 19.79 -15.96
C ASP A 167 -17.49 20.12 -16.99
N GLY A 168 -16.50 19.26 -17.16
CA GLY A 168 -15.44 19.42 -18.14
C GLY A 168 -14.31 20.37 -17.75
N ARG A 169 -14.27 20.90 -16.53
CA ARG A 169 -13.23 21.82 -16.05
C ARG A 169 -11.82 21.24 -16.02
N GLY A 170 -11.68 19.91 -16.03
CA GLY A 170 -10.35 19.31 -16.05
C GLY A 170 -10.28 17.94 -15.40
N LYS A 171 -9.07 17.55 -15.01
CA LYS A 171 -8.76 16.30 -14.33
C LYS A 171 -7.96 16.59 -13.08
N GLU A 172 -8.22 15.82 -12.04
CA GLU A 172 -7.47 15.82 -10.80
C GLU A 172 -6.38 14.74 -10.84
N ASP A 173 -5.16 15.11 -10.45
CA ASP A 173 -4.05 14.20 -10.23
C ASP A 173 -3.79 14.08 -8.72
N ASN A 174 -4.13 12.92 -8.17
CA ASN A 174 -3.87 12.56 -6.78
C ASN A 174 -2.77 11.51 -6.66
N SER A 175 -1.86 11.49 -7.61
CA SER A 175 -0.69 10.60 -7.58
C SER A 175 0.19 10.92 -6.37
N GLY A 176 0.82 9.88 -5.83
CA GLY A 176 1.63 10.04 -4.64
C GLY A 176 2.23 8.73 -4.13
N SER A 177 2.51 8.68 -2.84
CA SER A 177 3.04 7.48 -2.20
C SER A 177 2.36 7.18 -0.89
N VAL A 178 2.22 5.89 -0.58
CA VAL A 178 1.65 5.39 0.67
C VAL A 178 2.69 4.52 1.36
N ILE A 179 2.94 4.81 2.63
CA ILE A 179 3.74 3.97 3.51
C ILE A 179 2.78 3.17 4.38
N GLY A 180 3.06 1.89 4.55
CA GLY A 180 2.25 1.01 5.39
C GLY A 180 3.08 0.00 6.16
N VAL A 181 2.47 -0.54 7.20
CA VAL A 181 3.02 -1.61 8.02
C VAL A 181 2.06 -2.78 8.03
N GLY A 182 2.59 -3.98 8.10
CA GLY A 182 1.77 -5.19 8.10
C GLY A 182 2.49 -6.39 8.66
N VAL A 183 1.78 -7.47 8.69
CA VAL A 183 2.27 -8.78 9.14
C VAL A 183 2.03 -9.80 8.05
N MET A 184 2.94 -10.75 7.92
CA MET A 184 2.78 -11.90 7.03
C MET A 184 2.88 -13.18 7.84
N PHE A 185 1.98 -14.09 7.57
CA PHE A 185 1.98 -15.45 8.08
C PHE A 185 2.30 -16.41 6.92
N SER A 186 3.19 -17.34 7.16
CA SER A 186 3.60 -18.38 6.20
C SER A 186 3.40 -19.75 6.83
N PHE A 187 2.52 -20.58 6.23
CA PHE A 187 2.15 -21.91 6.73
C PHE A 187 2.60 -23.01 5.78
#